data_fb57a20e278c84dcf34044333919c674
#
_entry.id   fb57a20e278c84dcf34044333919c674
#
_cell.length_a   1.000
_cell.length_b   1.000
_cell.length_c   1.000
_cell.angle_alpha   90.00
_cell.angle_beta   90.00
_cell.angle_gamma   90.00
#
_symmetry.space_group_name_H-M   'P 1'
#
loop_
_entity.id
_entity.type
_entity.pdbx_description
1 polymer ?
#
loop_
_entity_poly.entity_id
_entity_poly.type
_entity_poly.pdbx_seq_one_letter_code
_entity_poly.pdbx_strand_id
1 'polypeptide(L)'
;TINFSGQKYNLVSDESADYMHEVAELARQTVAHCGGSPSFASTRALALATVTLADDYIKAKSAAEAAEAKCRALEAELAALRDRQAQNNGKHPNHNRK
;
A
#
# COMPACT_ATOMS: atom_id res chain seq x y z
N THR A 1 3.93 8.80 22.31
CA THR A 1 3.67 10.25 22.30
C THR A 1 4.08 10.84 20.97
N ILE A 2 3.20 11.59 20.37
CA ILE A 2 3.43 12.22 19.08
C ILE A 2 3.20 13.71 19.21
N ASN A 3 4.14 14.50 18.68
CA ASN A 3 3.96 15.96 18.59
C ASN A 3 3.35 16.29 17.24
N PHE A 4 2.22 16.97 17.27
CA PHE A 4 1.53 17.33 16.05
C PHE A 4 0.87 18.69 16.21
N SER A 5 1.15 19.59 15.29
CA SER A 5 0.57 20.94 15.32
C SER A 5 0.81 21.66 16.65
N GLY A 6 2.00 21.47 17.22
CA GLY A 6 2.38 22.12 18.47
C GLY A 6 1.85 21.47 19.73
N GLN A 7 1.19 20.35 19.62
CA GLN A 7 0.63 19.64 20.78
C GLN A 7 1.12 18.22 20.83
N LYS A 8 1.10 17.67 22.03
CA LYS A 8 1.50 16.28 22.26
C LYS A 8 0.27 15.41 22.39
N TYR A 9 0.30 14.29 21.70
CA TYR A 9 -0.79 13.31 21.75
C TYR A 9 -0.24 11.96 22.17
N ASN A 10 -0.92 11.33 23.11
CA ASN A 10 -0.57 9.98 23.52
C ASN A 10 -1.49 9.03 22.79
N LEU A 11 -0.90 8.23 21.91
CA LEU A 11 -1.66 7.26 21.13
C LEU A 11 -1.31 5.86 21.61
N VAL A 12 -2.32 5.03 21.73
CA VAL A 12 -2.14 3.63 22.06
C VAL A 12 -2.29 2.83 20.78
N SER A 13 -1.28 2.02 20.49
CA SER A 13 -1.26 1.25 19.26
C SER A 13 -0.48 -0.02 19.46
N ASP A 14 -0.87 -1.07 18.74
CA ASP A 14 -0.13 -2.33 18.74
C ASP A 14 1.09 -2.25 17.82
N GLU A 15 1.22 -1.17 17.08
CA GLU A 15 2.31 -1.00 16.15
C GLU A 15 3.59 -0.57 16.86
N SER A 16 4.73 -0.80 16.23
CA SER A 16 6.01 -0.42 16.80
C SER A 16 6.15 1.10 16.89
N ALA A 17 7.05 1.55 17.77
CA ALA A 17 7.33 2.97 17.90
C ALA A 17 7.88 3.56 16.61
N ASP A 18 8.75 2.80 15.91
CA ASP A 18 9.31 3.26 14.65
C ASP A 18 8.23 3.46 13.60
N TYR A 19 7.29 2.53 13.53
CA TYR A 19 6.18 2.65 12.60
C TYR A 19 5.33 3.87 12.93
N MET A 20 5.05 4.10 14.20
CA MET A 20 4.24 5.24 14.62
C MET A 20 4.94 6.57 14.33
N HIS A 21 6.26 6.60 14.45
CA HIS A 21 7.03 7.78 14.07
C HIS A 21 6.93 8.06 12.57
N GLU A 22 6.95 7.01 11.77
CA GLU A 22 6.81 7.13 10.33
C GLU A 22 5.44 7.68 9.96
N VAL A 23 4.39 7.17 10.60
CA VAL A 23 3.03 7.65 10.39
C VAL A 23 2.90 9.12 10.76
N ALA A 24 3.44 9.49 11.92
CA ALA A 24 3.38 10.87 12.38
C ALA A 24 4.14 11.81 11.46
N GLU A 25 5.28 11.36 10.95
CA GLU A 25 6.08 12.16 10.05
C GLU A 25 5.35 12.41 8.73
N LEU A 26 4.70 11.37 8.21
CA LEU A 26 3.91 11.52 6.99
C LEU A 26 2.77 12.51 7.20
N ALA A 27 2.11 12.43 8.35
CA ALA A 27 1.04 13.37 8.68
C ALA A 27 1.55 14.81 8.74
N ARG A 28 2.72 15.00 9.39
CA ARG A 28 3.29 16.35 9.50
C ARG A 28 3.70 16.89 8.13
N GLN A 29 4.29 16.05 7.29
CA GLN A 29 4.67 16.48 5.95
C GLN A 29 3.47 16.86 5.11
N THR A 30 2.39 16.11 5.24
CA THR A 30 1.17 16.40 4.48
C THR A 30 0.58 17.75 4.93
N VAL A 31 0.56 18.00 6.22
CA VAL A 31 0.05 19.27 6.74
C VAL A 31 0.92 20.43 6.26
N ALA A 32 2.24 20.26 6.30
CA ALA A 32 3.15 21.28 5.81
C ALA A 32 2.94 21.57 4.33
N HIS A 33 2.70 20.53 3.56
CA HIS A 33 2.45 20.66 2.13
C HIS A 33 1.15 21.42 1.86
N CYS A 34 0.19 21.32 2.77
CA CYS A 34 -1.10 22.00 2.65
C CYS A 34 -1.08 23.40 3.27
N GLY A 35 0.09 23.90 3.62
CA GLY A 35 0.21 25.26 4.13
C GLY A 35 0.34 25.39 5.63
N GLY A 36 0.43 24.26 6.36
CA GLY A 36 0.65 24.31 7.80
C GLY A 36 2.11 24.51 8.13
N SER A 37 2.40 24.92 9.37
CA SER A 37 3.76 24.98 9.86
C SER A 37 4.01 23.86 10.84
N PRO A 38 5.29 23.51 11.11
CA PRO A 38 5.58 22.43 12.05
C PRO A 38 5.02 22.64 13.45
N SER A 39 4.94 23.89 13.89
CA SER A 39 4.48 24.22 15.24
C SER A 39 3.02 24.61 15.30
N PHE A 40 2.39 24.84 14.15
CA PHE A 40 1.00 25.26 14.13
C PHE A 40 0.40 25.00 12.75
N ALA A 41 -0.78 24.45 12.74
CA ALA A 41 -1.52 24.26 11.50
C ALA A 41 -2.92 24.83 11.68
N SER A 42 -3.37 25.62 10.71
CA SER A 42 -4.72 26.16 10.73
C SER A 42 -5.72 25.03 10.49
N THR A 43 -6.97 25.30 10.84
CA THR A 43 -8.05 24.36 10.59
C THR A 43 -8.12 24.03 9.09
N ARG A 44 -7.91 25.04 8.25
CA ARG A 44 -7.91 24.82 6.80
C ARG A 44 -6.81 23.86 6.37
N ALA A 45 -5.59 24.05 6.89
CA ALA A 45 -4.47 23.17 6.53
C ALA A 45 -4.74 21.74 6.98
N LEU A 46 -5.29 21.59 8.19
CA LEU A 46 -5.63 20.26 8.71
C LEU A 46 -6.71 19.60 7.88
N ALA A 47 -7.73 20.37 7.49
CA ALA A 47 -8.80 19.83 6.67
C ALA A 47 -8.29 19.38 5.31
N LEU A 48 -7.45 20.21 4.67
CA LEU A 48 -6.87 19.87 3.38
C LEU A 48 -5.96 18.65 3.48
N ALA A 49 -5.18 18.56 4.56
CA ALA A 49 -4.31 17.41 4.78
C ALA A 49 -5.13 16.13 4.94
N THR A 50 -6.25 16.22 5.66
CA THR A 50 -7.11 15.06 5.85
C THR A 50 -7.67 14.56 4.52
N VAL A 51 -8.17 15.49 3.70
CA VAL A 51 -8.70 15.14 2.38
C VAL A 51 -7.61 14.55 1.49
N THR A 52 -6.42 15.15 1.53
CA THR A 52 -5.28 14.66 0.73
C THR A 52 -4.91 13.24 1.12
N LEU A 53 -4.82 12.97 2.42
CA LEU A 53 -4.47 11.63 2.89
C LEU A 53 -5.54 10.61 2.56
N ALA A 54 -6.82 11.01 2.64
CA ALA A 54 -7.92 10.14 2.27
C ALA A 54 -7.87 9.81 0.78
N ASP A 55 -7.58 10.81 -0.05
CA ASP A 55 -7.45 10.62 -1.48
C ASP A 55 -6.30 9.66 -1.79
N ASP A 56 -5.15 9.90 -1.16
CA ASP A 56 -3.98 9.05 -1.34
C ASP A 56 -4.27 7.62 -0.90
N TYR A 57 -4.99 7.46 0.21
CA TYR A 57 -5.34 6.14 0.72
C TYR A 57 -6.21 5.39 -0.29
N ILE A 58 -7.23 6.06 -0.82
CA ILE A 58 -8.14 5.41 -1.77
C ILE A 58 -7.40 5.02 -3.04
N LYS A 59 -6.53 5.90 -3.52
CA LYS A 59 -5.74 5.59 -4.72
C LYS A 59 -4.78 4.43 -4.47
N ALA A 60 -4.15 4.40 -3.32
CA ALA A 60 -3.24 3.31 -2.97
C ALA A 60 -3.99 1.99 -2.84
N LYS A 61 -5.17 2.03 -2.21
CA LYS A 61 -6.00 0.85 -2.05
C LYS A 61 -6.45 0.32 -3.40
N SER A 62 -6.88 1.20 -4.28
CA SER A 62 -7.30 0.83 -5.62
C SER A 62 -6.15 0.20 -6.41
N ALA A 63 -4.97 0.80 -6.31
CA ALA A 63 -3.77 0.28 -6.97
C ALA A 63 -3.40 -1.09 -6.42
N ALA A 64 -3.52 -1.28 -5.10
CA ALA A 64 -3.22 -2.55 -4.46
C ALA A 64 -4.19 -3.64 -4.93
N GLU A 65 -5.48 -3.29 -5.01
CA GLU A 65 -6.50 -4.23 -5.47
C GLU A 65 -6.26 -4.62 -6.92
N ALA A 66 -5.88 -3.66 -7.75
CA ALA A 66 -5.56 -3.95 -9.15
C ALA A 66 -4.34 -4.84 -9.26
N ALA A 67 -3.32 -4.58 -8.45
CA ALA A 67 -2.11 -5.40 -8.44
C ALA A 67 -2.40 -6.82 -7.98
N GLU A 68 -3.25 -6.98 -6.97
CA GLU A 68 -3.64 -8.29 -6.47
C GLU A 68 -4.42 -9.08 -7.53
N ALA A 69 -5.33 -8.40 -8.24
CA ALA A 69 -6.08 -9.04 -9.30
C ALA A 69 -5.15 -9.50 -10.42
N LYS A 70 -4.15 -8.67 -10.74
CA LYS A 70 -3.17 -9.02 -11.75
C LYS A 70 -2.32 -10.19 -11.30
N CYS A 71 -1.93 -10.23 -10.03
CA CYS A 71 -1.17 -11.36 -9.50
C CYS A 71 -1.97 -12.65 -9.58
N ARG A 72 -3.25 -12.61 -9.22
CA ARG A 72 -4.11 -13.79 -9.32
C ARG A 72 -4.25 -14.26 -10.76
N ALA A 73 -4.38 -13.32 -11.68
CA ALA A 73 -4.48 -13.67 -13.10
C ALA A 73 -3.19 -14.31 -13.59
N LEU A 74 -2.05 -13.75 -13.19
CA LEU A 74 -0.76 -14.29 -13.57
C LEU A 74 -0.51 -15.66 -12.96
N GLU A 75 -0.93 -15.86 -11.73
CA GLU A 75 -0.81 -17.17 -11.08
C GLU A 75 -1.66 -18.21 -11.78
N ALA A 76 -2.87 -17.85 -12.17
CA ALA A 76 -3.74 -18.76 -12.91
C ALA A 76 -3.15 -19.12 -14.27
N GLU A 77 -2.58 -18.11 -14.92
CA GLU A 77 -1.93 -18.31 -16.21
C GLU A 77 -0.71 -19.22 -16.06
N LEU A 78 0.07 -19.00 -15.02
CA LEU A 78 1.23 -19.82 -14.76
C LEU A 78 0.83 -21.28 -14.46
N ALA A 79 -0.22 -21.46 -13.68
CA ALA A 79 -0.72 -22.80 -13.38
C ALA A 79 -1.19 -23.50 -14.65
N ALA A 80 -1.86 -22.77 -15.54
CA ALA A 80 -2.31 -23.34 -16.81
C ALA A 80 -1.12 -23.74 -17.69
N LEU A 81 -0.08 -22.91 -17.68
CA LEU A 81 1.13 -23.22 -18.43
C LEU A 81 1.84 -24.45 -17.87
N ARG A 82 1.88 -24.58 -16.56
CA ARG A 82 2.49 -25.74 -15.92
C ARG A 82 1.73 -27.01 -16.26
N ASP A 83 0.40 -26.95 -16.24
CA ASP A 83 -0.42 -28.11 -16.59
C ASP A 83 -0.21 -28.50 -18.04
N ARG A 84 -0.13 -27.53 -18.91
CA ARG A 84 0.10 -27.80 -20.33
C ARG A 84 1.47 -28.41 -20.55
N GLN A 85 2.45 -27.90 -19.82
CA GLN A 85 3.81 -28.41 -19.89
C GLN A 85 3.87 -29.84 -19.40
N ALA A 86 3.19 -30.15 -18.31
CA ALA A 86 3.15 -31.51 -17.77
C ALA A 86 2.49 -32.46 -18.74
N GLN A 87 1.41 -32.02 -19.37
CA GLN A 87 0.73 -32.84 -20.36
C GLN A 87 1.60 -33.10 -21.58
N ASN A 88 2.29 -32.09 -22.03
CA ASN A 88 3.20 -32.24 -23.16
C ASN A 88 4.33 -33.20 -22.82
N ASN A 89 4.89 -33.07 -21.63
CA ASN A 89 5.96 -33.94 -21.21
C ASN A 89 5.47 -35.37 -21.09
N GLY A 90 4.24 -35.56 -20.62
CA GLY A 90 3.68 -36.89 -20.49
C GLY A 90 3.41 -37.56 -21.82
N LYS A 91 2.97 -36.79 -22.80
CA LYS A 91 2.65 -37.35 -24.10
C LYS A 91 3.86 -37.46 -25.00
N HIS A 92 4.76 -36.57 -24.86
CA HIS A 92 5.86 -36.41 -25.77
C HIS A 92 6.77 -37.62 -25.89
N PRO A 93 7.17 -38.21 -24.79
CA PRO A 93 8.05 -39.38 -24.87
C PRO A 93 7.46 -40.54 -25.69
N ASN A 94 6.20 -40.76 -25.53
CA ASN A 94 5.56 -41.82 -26.31
C ASN A 94 5.59 -41.52 -27.77
N HIS A 95 5.43 -40.32 -28.07
CA HIS A 95 5.37 -39.86 -29.42
C HIS A 95 6.70 -39.96 -30.11
N ASN A 96 7.75 -39.76 -29.39
CA ASN A 96 9.06 -39.79 -29.95
C ASN A 96 9.62 -41.15 -30.20
N ARG A 97 8.98 -42.08 -29.63
CA ARG A 97 9.57 -43.38 -29.69
C ARG A 97 9.39 -44.05 -30.93
N LYS A 98 8.91 -43.56 -31.84
CA LYS A 98 8.69 -44.27 -33.01
C LYS A 98 9.75 -44.80 -33.75
#